data_9d706cab1f93210b996230bde42984c8
#
_entry.id   9d706cab1f93210b996230bde42984c8
#
_cell.length_a   1.000
_cell.length_b   1.000
_cell.length_c   1.000
_cell.angle_alpha   90.00
_cell.angle_beta   90.00
_cell.angle_gamma   90.00
#
_symmetry.space_group_name_H-M   'P 1'
#
loop_
_entity.id
_entity.type
_entity.pdbx_description
1 polymer ?
#
loop_
_entity_poly.entity_id
_entity_poly.type
_entity_poly.pdbx_seq_one_letter_code
_entity_poly.pdbx_strand_id
1 'polypeptide(L)'
;SSDVCSSDLLLLTSPVSLTGIVLGKYLAMVTVLLVPILLICFCPLIIAMNGSATLTADYAAILAFFCMGCVYIAVGMFVSALTESQIIAAVGTFAALLVLYLWTDLVSFLPDSLAQLLSSFDFQGVLDNFAYYSVFDLGGLLLYLSMAAVFVFLTVQVLQRRKGITSAATTAVVLAIAVVVNLVVGQLPSDLVERDISDNSLYTVSDTSVDYLSALERDVELVVLASEDTTDQRITKFLHNYAALSGHLSLSFVDPVEHPSALTEYEADQNTVVVRCADTGRQRVVPFSDILVADLMSYYTYGTYTYSEFDAEGQLTSAVDYVTSDNSHILY
;
A
#
# COMPACT_ATOMS: atom_id res chain seq x y z
N SER A 1 3.20 -15.16 39.83
CA SER A 1 4.25 -14.19 39.36
C SER A 1 5.69 -14.65 39.68
N SER A 2 5.92 -15.42 40.74
CA SER A 2 7.26 -15.96 41.08
C SER A 2 7.72 -17.04 40.09
N ASP A 3 6.82 -17.85 39.54
CA ASP A 3 7.15 -18.99 38.68
C ASP A 3 7.60 -18.58 37.29
N VAL A 4 7.08 -17.47 36.77
CA VAL A 4 7.50 -16.91 35.46
C VAL A 4 8.91 -16.32 35.56
N CYS A 5 9.24 -15.70 36.68
CA CYS A 5 10.57 -15.14 36.91
C CYS A 5 11.64 -16.24 37.10
N SER A 6 11.30 -17.39 37.72
CA SER A 6 12.23 -18.50 37.92
C SER A 6 12.51 -19.25 36.60
N SER A 7 11.53 -19.42 35.73
CA SER A 7 11.72 -20.04 34.40
C SER A 7 12.59 -19.18 33.47
N ASP A 8 12.42 -17.86 33.51
CA ASP A 8 13.26 -16.93 32.74
C ASP A 8 14.71 -16.89 33.25
N LEU A 9 14.92 -17.01 34.57
CA LEU A 9 16.26 -17.11 35.16
C LEU A 9 16.95 -18.42 34.75
N LEU A 10 16.24 -19.54 34.72
CA LEU A 10 16.78 -20.82 34.27
C LEU A 10 17.17 -20.81 32.80
N LEU A 11 16.34 -20.17 31.92
CA LEU A 11 16.65 -20.00 30.51
C LEU A 11 17.87 -19.10 30.28
N LEU A 12 18.05 -18.04 31.08
CA LEU A 12 19.18 -17.10 31.01
C LEU A 12 20.49 -17.70 31.53
N THR A 13 20.43 -18.72 32.38
CA THR A 13 21.61 -19.45 32.89
C THR A 13 21.96 -20.70 32.07
N SER A 14 21.10 -21.10 31.11
CA SER A 14 21.34 -22.22 30.21
C SER A 14 22.40 -21.87 29.15
N PRO A 15 23.12 -22.85 28.56
CA PRO A 15 24.09 -22.61 27.48
C PRO A 15 23.48 -22.22 26.14
N VAL A 16 22.20 -21.84 26.12
CA VAL A 16 21.47 -21.40 24.93
C VAL A 16 21.79 -19.94 24.61
N SER A 17 22.01 -19.60 23.34
CA SER A 17 22.24 -18.22 22.93
C SER A 17 21.00 -17.35 23.16
N LEU A 18 21.20 -16.10 23.58
CA LEU A 18 20.08 -15.14 23.75
C LEU A 18 19.25 -14.96 22.49
N THR A 19 19.89 -14.96 21.34
CA THR A 19 19.23 -14.91 20.04
C THR A 19 18.27 -16.11 19.86
N GLY A 20 18.71 -17.31 20.23
CA GLY A 20 17.88 -18.51 20.16
C GLY A 20 16.64 -18.44 21.08
N ILE A 21 16.79 -17.87 22.28
CA ILE A 21 15.69 -17.65 23.22
C ILE A 21 14.66 -16.67 22.64
N VAL A 22 15.13 -15.52 22.13
CA VAL A 22 14.23 -14.50 21.56
C VAL A 22 13.51 -15.01 20.31
N LEU A 23 14.24 -15.65 19.39
CA LEU A 23 13.65 -16.26 18.19
C LEU A 23 12.66 -17.36 18.56
N GLY A 24 12.95 -18.22 19.53
CA GLY A 24 12.03 -19.26 19.99
C GLY A 24 10.74 -18.67 20.56
N LYS A 25 10.83 -17.62 21.38
CA LYS A 25 9.64 -16.90 21.90
C LYS A 25 8.85 -16.24 20.77
N TYR A 26 9.53 -15.59 19.83
CA TYR A 26 8.90 -14.96 18.66
C TYR A 26 8.13 -15.99 17.80
N LEU A 27 8.78 -17.08 17.43
CA LEU A 27 8.16 -18.14 16.63
C LEU A 27 6.99 -18.83 17.37
N ALA A 28 7.08 -18.99 18.68
CA ALA A 28 5.97 -19.51 19.48
C ALA A 28 4.75 -18.59 19.39
N MET A 29 4.93 -17.26 19.50
CA MET A 29 3.82 -16.31 19.35
C MET A 29 3.27 -16.24 17.92
N VAL A 30 4.13 -16.31 16.91
CA VAL A 30 3.71 -16.42 15.50
C VAL A 30 2.92 -17.69 15.26
N THR A 31 3.28 -18.82 15.88
CA THR A 31 2.52 -20.07 15.79
C THR A 31 1.13 -19.93 16.42
N VAL A 32 1.00 -19.20 17.53
CA VAL A 32 -0.31 -18.90 18.12
C VAL A 32 -1.16 -18.02 17.20
N LEU A 33 -0.56 -17.02 16.54
CA LEU A 33 -1.23 -16.19 15.53
C LEU A 33 -1.67 -17.02 14.33
N LEU A 34 -0.91 -18.02 13.92
CA LEU A 34 -1.21 -18.84 12.76
C LEU A 34 -2.53 -19.63 12.94
N VAL A 35 -2.91 -19.97 14.16
CA VAL A 35 -4.16 -20.73 14.42
C VAL A 35 -5.41 -19.96 13.94
N PRO A 36 -5.70 -18.73 14.37
CA PRO A 36 -6.83 -17.96 13.85
C PRO A 36 -6.70 -17.66 12.35
N ILE A 37 -5.48 -17.44 11.83
CA ILE A 37 -5.26 -17.23 10.38
C ILE A 37 -5.71 -18.47 9.59
N LEU A 38 -5.37 -19.66 10.02
CA LEU A 38 -5.82 -20.90 9.37
C LEU A 38 -7.35 -21.03 9.36
N LEU A 39 -8.03 -20.58 10.43
CA LEU A 39 -9.50 -20.53 10.45
C LEU A 39 -10.04 -19.51 9.44
N ILE A 40 -9.43 -18.34 9.34
CA ILE A 40 -9.82 -17.31 8.36
C ILE A 40 -9.63 -17.80 6.91
N CYS A 41 -8.64 -18.65 6.63
CA CYS A 41 -8.42 -19.23 5.30
C CYS A 41 -9.61 -20.06 4.78
N PHE A 42 -10.53 -20.51 5.64
CA PHE A 42 -11.75 -21.18 5.20
C PHE A 42 -12.82 -20.20 4.69
N CYS A 43 -12.77 -18.92 5.06
CA CYS A 43 -13.78 -17.94 4.68
C CYS A 43 -13.86 -17.73 3.15
N PRO A 44 -12.74 -17.51 2.40
CA PRO A 44 -12.80 -17.38 0.95
C PRO A 44 -13.38 -18.63 0.26
N LEU A 45 -13.09 -19.82 0.76
CA LEU A 45 -13.63 -21.06 0.20
C LEU A 45 -15.16 -21.14 0.37
N ILE A 46 -15.68 -20.72 1.53
CA ILE A 46 -17.12 -20.71 1.78
C ILE A 46 -17.82 -19.68 0.88
N ILE A 47 -17.19 -18.51 0.68
CA ILE A 47 -17.72 -17.46 -0.21
C ILE A 47 -17.70 -17.97 -1.65
N ALA A 48 -16.62 -18.59 -2.11
CA ALA A 48 -16.49 -19.16 -3.44
C ALA A 48 -17.55 -20.24 -3.76
N MET A 49 -18.00 -20.98 -2.75
CA MET A 49 -19.08 -21.98 -2.92
C MET A 49 -20.47 -21.35 -3.09
N ASN A 50 -20.67 -20.11 -2.65
CA ASN A 50 -21.98 -19.44 -2.63
C ASN A 50 -22.05 -18.21 -3.54
N GLY A 51 -20.96 -17.82 -4.20
CA GLY A 51 -20.90 -16.64 -5.06
C GLY A 51 -19.57 -16.50 -5.78
N SER A 52 -19.29 -15.33 -6.29
CA SER A 52 -17.99 -14.98 -6.90
C SER A 52 -17.03 -14.51 -5.80
N ALA A 53 -16.00 -15.29 -5.49
CA ALA A 53 -14.90 -14.88 -4.64
C ALA A 53 -13.62 -14.75 -5.46
N THR A 54 -12.86 -13.70 -5.22
CA THR A 54 -11.53 -13.47 -5.82
C THR A 54 -10.48 -14.21 -4.99
N LEU A 55 -10.42 -15.54 -5.10
CA LEU A 55 -9.58 -16.37 -4.23
C LEU A 55 -8.13 -15.88 -4.16
N THR A 56 -7.56 -15.41 -5.27
CA THR A 56 -6.18 -14.93 -5.31
C THR A 56 -5.99 -13.68 -4.45
N ALA A 57 -6.88 -12.69 -4.59
CA ALA A 57 -6.85 -11.45 -3.82
C ALA A 57 -7.12 -11.72 -2.32
N ASP A 58 -8.13 -12.55 -2.02
CA ASP A 58 -8.49 -12.88 -0.65
C ASP A 58 -7.33 -13.57 0.10
N TYR A 59 -6.67 -14.55 -0.51
CA TYR A 59 -5.51 -15.21 0.11
C TYR A 59 -4.30 -14.30 0.20
N ALA A 60 -4.09 -13.41 -0.77
CA ALA A 60 -3.02 -12.41 -0.69
C ALA A 60 -3.25 -11.42 0.45
N ALA A 61 -4.50 -10.97 0.67
CA ALA A 61 -4.88 -10.13 1.80
C ALA A 61 -4.66 -10.84 3.15
N ILE A 62 -5.02 -12.13 3.26
CA ILE A 62 -4.76 -12.94 4.46
C ILE A 62 -3.26 -13.04 4.72
N LEU A 63 -2.43 -13.22 3.68
CA LEU A 63 -0.97 -13.26 3.81
C LEU A 63 -0.42 -11.92 4.31
N ALA A 64 -0.86 -10.79 3.75
CA ALA A 64 -0.46 -9.47 4.21
C ALA A 64 -0.85 -9.22 5.67
N PHE A 65 -2.08 -9.57 6.04
CA PHE A 65 -2.56 -9.48 7.42
C PHE A 65 -1.72 -10.34 8.39
N PHE A 66 -1.35 -11.55 7.98
CA PHE A 66 -0.44 -12.40 8.76
C PHE A 66 0.93 -11.76 8.93
N CYS A 67 1.54 -11.22 7.86
CA CYS A 67 2.83 -10.53 7.91
C CYS A 67 2.78 -9.30 8.82
N MET A 68 1.71 -8.49 8.73
CA MET A 68 1.47 -7.36 9.62
C MET A 68 1.37 -7.82 11.08
N GLY A 69 0.67 -8.90 11.36
CA GLY A 69 0.59 -9.51 12.69
C GLY A 69 1.96 -9.94 13.23
N CYS A 70 2.85 -10.44 12.37
CA CYS A 70 4.23 -10.76 12.73
C CYS A 70 5.02 -9.51 13.16
N VAL A 71 4.81 -8.35 12.50
CA VAL A 71 5.40 -7.07 12.92
C VAL A 71 4.87 -6.66 14.29
N TYR A 72 3.56 -6.72 14.50
CA TYR A 72 2.94 -6.34 15.78
C TYR A 72 3.44 -7.19 16.94
N ILE A 73 3.63 -8.50 16.74
CA ILE A 73 4.25 -9.39 17.72
C ILE A 73 5.69 -8.93 18.02
N ALA A 74 6.50 -8.62 17.00
CA ALA A 74 7.87 -8.17 17.16
C ALA A 74 7.96 -6.86 17.95
N VAL A 75 7.10 -5.87 17.64
CA VAL A 75 6.98 -4.60 18.36
C VAL A 75 6.59 -4.84 19.82
N GLY A 76 5.58 -5.67 20.08
CA GLY A 76 5.14 -6.02 21.43
C GLY A 76 6.24 -6.69 22.27
N MET A 77 7.01 -7.60 21.65
CA MET A 77 8.18 -8.21 22.29
C MET A 77 9.25 -7.19 22.65
N PHE A 78 9.54 -6.26 21.73
CA PHE A 78 10.53 -5.21 21.95
C PHE A 78 10.11 -4.31 23.11
N VAL A 79 8.87 -3.80 23.12
CA VAL A 79 8.37 -2.95 24.21
C VAL A 79 8.36 -3.71 25.53
N SER A 80 7.96 -4.98 25.53
CA SER A 80 8.01 -5.83 26.72
C SER A 80 9.44 -6.05 27.25
N ALA A 81 10.45 -6.06 26.37
CA ALA A 81 11.85 -6.18 26.78
C ALA A 81 12.40 -4.91 27.44
N LEU A 82 11.80 -3.75 27.17
CA LEU A 82 12.24 -2.44 27.74
C LEU A 82 11.81 -2.26 29.19
N THR A 83 10.72 -2.90 29.64
CA THR A 83 10.12 -2.72 30.97
C THR A 83 10.01 -4.02 31.74
N GLU A 84 9.96 -3.93 33.07
CA GLU A 84 9.72 -5.07 33.96
C GLU A 84 8.25 -5.20 34.39
N SER A 85 7.45 -4.14 34.15
CA SER A 85 6.04 -4.09 34.49
C SER A 85 5.18 -4.54 33.33
N GLN A 86 4.34 -5.56 33.53
CA GLN A 86 3.39 -6.06 32.51
C GLN A 86 2.38 -5.00 32.08
N ILE A 87 1.91 -4.16 33.02
CA ILE A 87 0.96 -3.09 32.73
C ILE A 87 1.60 -2.04 31.82
N ILE A 88 2.82 -1.59 32.15
CA ILE A 88 3.55 -0.61 31.35
C ILE A 88 3.88 -1.19 29.97
N ALA A 89 4.25 -2.47 29.88
CA ALA A 89 4.46 -3.16 28.62
C ALA A 89 3.20 -3.18 27.75
N ALA A 90 2.06 -3.48 28.33
CA ALA A 90 0.78 -3.53 27.61
C ALA A 90 0.37 -2.16 27.07
N VAL A 91 0.41 -1.12 27.93
CA VAL A 91 0.08 0.26 27.54
C VAL A 91 1.08 0.79 26.50
N GLY A 92 2.37 0.54 26.71
CA GLY A 92 3.41 0.96 25.77
C GLY A 92 3.30 0.25 24.41
N THR A 93 2.95 -1.03 24.39
CA THR A 93 2.69 -1.76 23.14
C THR A 93 1.48 -1.19 22.42
N PHE A 94 0.37 -0.95 23.13
CA PHE A 94 -0.82 -0.34 22.53
C PHE A 94 -0.50 1.04 21.93
N ALA A 95 0.24 1.89 22.67
CA ALA A 95 0.65 3.19 22.15
C ALA A 95 1.55 3.08 20.91
N ALA A 96 2.51 2.15 20.90
CA ALA A 96 3.38 1.93 19.74
C ALA A 96 2.60 1.44 18.52
N LEU A 97 1.66 0.51 18.70
CA LEU A 97 0.80 0.03 17.61
C LEU A 97 -0.15 1.11 17.10
N LEU A 98 -0.66 1.97 17.99
CA LEU A 98 -1.49 3.11 17.59
C LEU A 98 -0.69 4.11 16.74
N VAL A 99 0.56 4.37 17.08
CA VAL A 99 1.45 5.21 16.25
C VAL A 99 1.67 4.59 14.87
N LEU A 100 1.89 3.29 14.77
CA LEU A 100 2.01 2.60 13.48
C LEU A 100 0.72 2.66 12.67
N TYR A 101 -0.43 2.55 13.31
CA TYR A 101 -1.75 2.65 12.65
C TYR A 101 -2.02 4.06 12.10
N LEU A 102 -1.68 5.10 12.89
CA LEU A 102 -1.86 6.50 12.50
C LEU A 102 -0.65 7.08 11.76
N TRP A 103 0.25 6.23 11.25
CA TRP A 103 1.52 6.66 10.68
C TRP A 103 1.35 7.64 9.54
N THR A 104 0.49 7.33 8.58
CA THR A 104 0.21 8.14 7.39
C THR A 104 -0.34 9.51 7.77
N ASP A 105 -1.31 9.54 8.70
CA ASP A 105 -1.87 10.80 9.21
C ASP A 105 -0.81 11.66 9.93
N LEU A 106 0.07 11.01 10.72
CA LEU A 106 1.15 11.72 11.42
C LEU A 106 2.19 12.30 10.45
N VAL A 107 2.50 11.55 9.40
CA VAL A 107 3.46 11.99 8.37
C VAL A 107 2.95 13.19 7.60
N SER A 108 1.64 13.30 7.35
CA SER A 108 1.02 14.43 6.63
C SER A 108 1.19 15.79 7.33
N PHE A 109 1.47 15.79 8.65
CA PHE A 109 1.76 17.03 9.40
C PHE A 109 3.23 17.48 9.29
N LEU A 110 4.09 16.70 8.64
CA LEU A 110 5.51 17.00 8.51
C LEU A 110 5.79 17.83 7.23
N PRO A 111 6.92 18.55 7.19
CA PRO A 111 7.36 19.23 5.96
C PRO A 111 7.57 18.23 4.82
N ASP A 112 7.23 18.62 3.58
CA ASP A 112 7.22 17.77 2.37
C ASP A 112 8.47 16.89 2.19
N SER A 113 9.65 17.45 2.46
CA SER A 113 10.92 16.70 2.34
C SER A 113 11.06 15.54 3.32
N LEU A 114 10.48 15.65 4.52
CA LEU A 114 10.46 14.57 5.51
C LEU A 114 9.27 13.64 5.28
N ALA A 115 8.13 14.18 4.92
CA ALA A 115 6.93 13.41 4.60
C ALA A 115 7.21 12.42 3.48
N GLN A 116 7.86 12.84 2.40
CA GLN A 116 8.21 12.00 1.27
C GLN A 116 9.15 10.82 1.62
N LEU A 117 10.09 11.02 2.56
CA LEU A 117 10.95 9.94 3.04
C LEU A 117 10.19 8.97 3.95
N LEU A 118 9.31 9.48 4.79
CA LEU A 118 8.60 8.70 5.80
C LEU A 118 7.34 8.02 5.26
N SER A 119 6.76 8.51 4.15
CA SER A 119 5.65 7.86 3.44
C SER A 119 6.00 6.46 2.93
N SER A 120 7.29 6.18 2.65
CA SER A 120 7.77 4.83 2.30
C SER A 120 7.59 3.80 3.41
N PHE A 121 7.22 4.22 4.63
CA PHE A 121 6.98 3.34 5.79
C PHE A 121 5.49 3.27 6.14
N ASP A 122 4.62 3.34 5.15
CA ASP A 122 3.17 3.25 5.34
C ASP A 122 2.71 1.80 5.57
N PHE A 123 2.51 1.46 6.85
CA PHE A 123 2.06 0.12 7.25
C PHE A 123 0.62 -0.18 6.88
N GLN A 124 -0.25 0.82 6.94
CA GLN A 124 -1.66 0.64 6.64
C GLN A 124 -1.88 0.55 5.13
N GLY A 125 -1.23 1.41 4.35
CA GLY A 125 -1.32 1.41 2.90
C GLY A 125 -0.88 0.09 2.27
N VAL A 126 0.10 -0.60 2.86
CA VAL A 126 0.46 -1.96 2.41
C VAL A 126 -0.72 -2.92 2.54
N LEU A 127 -1.42 -2.94 3.69
CA LEU A 127 -2.58 -3.81 3.86
C LEU A 127 -3.73 -3.43 2.91
N ASP A 128 -3.94 -2.12 2.70
CA ASP A 128 -4.96 -1.60 1.81
C ASP A 128 -4.69 -1.99 0.35
N ASN A 129 -3.42 -2.02 -0.09
CA ASN A 129 -3.04 -2.55 -1.40
C ASN A 129 -3.56 -3.97 -1.62
N PHE A 130 -3.44 -4.85 -0.63
CA PHE A 130 -3.92 -6.23 -0.73
C PHE A 130 -5.43 -6.35 -0.55
N ALA A 131 -6.02 -5.64 0.43
CA ALA A 131 -7.39 -5.84 0.84
C ALA A 131 -8.41 -5.07 -0.01
N TYR A 132 -8.09 -3.83 -0.38
CA TYR A 132 -9.01 -2.97 -1.13
C TYR A 132 -8.68 -2.87 -2.62
N TYR A 133 -7.38 -2.79 -2.94
CA TYR A 133 -6.96 -2.54 -4.32
C TYR A 133 -6.63 -3.82 -5.08
N SER A 134 -6.61 -4.98 -4.41
CA SER A 134 -6.26 -6.28 -5.01
C SER A 134 -4.92 -6.23 -5.77
N VAL A 135 -3.95 -5.51 -5.21
CA VAL A 135 -2.59 -5.40 -5.74
C VAL A 135 -1.66 -6.20 -4.84
N PHE A 136 -0.91 -7.12 -5.44
CA PHE A 136 0.15 -7.85 -4.73
C PHE A 136 1.39 -6.97 -4.62
N ASP A 137 1.60 -6.40 -3.44
CA ASP A 137 2.69 -5.48 -3.13
C ASP A 137 3.86 -6.24 -2.47
N LEU A 138 4.84 -6.60 -3.29
CA LEU A 138 6.06 -7.26 -2.81
C LEU A 138 6.93 -6.31 -1.97
N GLY A 139 6.94 -5.02 -2.32
CA GLY A 139 7.65 -3.99 -1.55
C GLY A 139 7.12 -3.86 -0.14
N GLY A 140 5.79 -3.81 0.00
CA GLY A 140 5.12 -3.79 1.29
C GLY A 140 5.34 -5.05 2.12
N LEU A 141 5.37 -6.24 1.52
CA LEU A 141 5.73 -7.47 2.23
C LEU A 141 7.17 -7.44 2.73
N LEU A 142 8.11 -6.91 1.93
CA LEU A 142 9.51 -6.72 2.35
C LEU A 142 9.61 -5.71 3.49
N LEU A 143 8.81 -4.64 3.48
CA LEU A 143 8.70 -3.70 4.60
C LEU A 143 8.29 -4.44 5.88
N TYR A 144 7.22 -5.23 5.85
CA TYR A 144 6.78 -6.00 7.03
C TYR A 144 7.85 -6.95 7.54
N LEU A 145 8.50 -7.73 6.65
CA LEU A 145 9.54 -8.68 7.04
C LEU A 145 10.77 -7.98 7.62
N SER A 146 11.21 -6.89 7.02
CA SER A 146 12.37 -6.12 7.48
C SER A 146 12.10 -5.49 8.85
N MET A 147 10.91 -4.94 9.07
CA MET A 147 10.51 -4.34 10.35
C MET A 147 10.38 -5.39 11.46
N ALA A 148 9.78 -6.56 11.17
CA ALA A 148 9.75 -7.66 12.13
C ALA A 148 11.17 -8.08 12.52
N ALA A 149 12.07 -8.24 11.55
CA ALA A 149 13.47 -8.59 11.79
C ALA A 149 14.21 -7.53 12.63
N VAL A 150 13.98 -6.24 12.33
CA VAL A 150 14.57 -5.12 13.11
C VAL A 150 14.10 -5.15 14.57
N PHE A 151 12.81 -5.28 14.83
CA PHE A 151 12.31 -5.29 16.21
C PHE A 151 12.73 -6.53 16.99
N VAL A 152 12.78 -7.70 16.33
CA VAL A 152 13.36 -8.92 16.96
C VAL A 152 14.84 -8.72 17.27
N PHE A 153 15.63 -8.14 16.35
CA PHE A 153 17.02 -7.80 16.57
C PHE A 153 17.18 -6.80 17.72
N LEU A 154 16.39 -5.72 17.77
CA LEU A 154 16.40 -4.75 18.86
C LEU A 154 16.07 -5.40 20.21
N THR A 155 15.14 -6.35 20.25
CA THR A 155 14.83 -7.14 21.44
C THR A 155 16.05 -7.91 21.93
N VAL A 156 16.79 -8.57 21.03
CA VAL A 156 18.05 -9.24 21.35
C VAL A 156 19.07 -8.26 21.91
N GLN A 157 19.21 -7.08 21.29
CA GLN A 157 20.15 -6.04 21.74
C GLN A 157 19.82 -5.51 23.14
N VAL A 158 18.54 -5.26 23.43
CA VAL A 158 18.12 -4.82 24.78
C VAL A 158 18.49 -5.85 25.84
N LEU A 159 18.26 -7.14 25.58
CA LEU A 159 18.60 -8.22 26.50
C LEU A 159 20.11 -8.41 26.63
N GLN A 160 20.87 -8.26 25.53
CA GLN A 160 22.34 -8.29 25.58
C GLN A 160 22.90 -7.11 26.36
N ARG A 161 22.36 -5.90 26.20
CA ARG A 161 22.77 -4.69 26.93
C ARG A 161 22.63 -4.88 28.45
N ARG A 162 21.57 -5.53 28.91
CA ARG A 162 21.38 -5.89 30.30
C ARG A 162 22.52 -6.81 30.85
N LYS A 163 23.19 -7.56 29.95
CA LYS A 163 24.33 -8.42 30.26
C LYS A 163 25.72 -7.73 30.04
N GLY A 164 25.72 -6.47 29.57
CA GLY A 164 26.97 -5.71 29.34
C GLY A 164 27.73 -6.09 28.06
N ILE A 165 27.11 -6.77 27.09
CA ILE A 165 27.76 -7.37 25.91
C ILE A 165 27.56 -6.54 24.62
N THR A 166 27.01 -5.33 24.69
CA THR A 166 26.57 -4.65 23.43
C THR A 166 27.55 -3.66 22.85
N SER A 167 27.60 -3.61 21.51
CA SER A 167 28.14 -2.50 20.72
C SER A 167 27.00 -1.63 20.15
N ALA A 168 26.95 -0.36 20.54
CA ALA A 168 26.01 0.61 19.96
C ALA A 168 26.24 0.76 18.45
N ALA A 169 27.46 0.56 17.97
CA ALA A 169 27.82 0.63 16.57
C ALA A 169 27.11 -0.45 15.73
N THR A 170 27.06 -1.71 16.21
CA THR A 170 26.36 -2.77 15.47
C THR A 170 24.88 -2.52 15.36
N THR A 171 24.25 -1.97 16.41
CA THR A 171 22.83 -1.59 16.38
C THR A 171 22.57 -0.50 15.35
N ALA A 172 23.40 0.56 15.34
CA ALA A 172 23.27 1.66 14.37
C ALA A 172 23.44 1.17 12.93
N VAL A 173 24.41 0.29 12.66
CA VAL A 173 24.63 -0.26 11.31
C VAL A 173 23.43 -1.09 10.83
N VAL A 174 22.88 -1.96 11.68
CA VAL A 174 21.71 -2.78 11.29
C VAL A 174 20.48 -1.91 11.02
N LEU A 175 20.23 -0.91 11.86
CA LEU A 175 19.14 0.04 11.62
C LEU A 175 19.34 0.83 10.33
N ALA A 176 20.56 1.32 10.07
CA ALA A 176 20.88 2.03 8.83
C ALA A 176 20.66 1.14 7.60
N ILE A 177 21.10 -0.12 7.63
CA ILE A 177 20.87 -1.07 6.54
C ILE A 177 19.36 -1.29 6.31
N ALA A 178 18.59 -1.50 7.38
CA ALA A 178 17.14 -1.71 7.25
C ALA A 178 16.44 -0.50 6.63
N VAL A 179 16.79 0.73 7.06
CA VAL A 179 16.24 1.95 6.47
C VAL A 179 16.63 2.07 5.00
N VAL A 180 17.90 1.88 4.66
CA VAL A 180 18.37 1.97 3.27
C VAL A 180 17.68 0.94 2.37
N VAL A 181 17.53 -0.31 2.82
CA VAL A 181 16.85 -1.35 2.04
C VAL A 181 15.40 -0.96 1.77
N ASN A 182 14.65 -0.51 2.77
CA ASN A 182 13.26 -0.11 2.59
C ASN A 182 13.12 1.13 1.70
N LEU A 183 14.01 2.13 1.83
CA LEU A 183 14.01 3.30 0.95
C LEU A 183 14.34 2.93 -0.49
N VAL A 184 15.28 2.02 -0.72
CA VAL A 184 15.61 1.55 -2.09
C VAL A 184 14.43 0.80 -2.69
N VAL A 185 13.79 -0.10 -1.93
CA VAL A 185 12.62 -0.85 -2.39
C VAL A 185 11.45 0.10 -2.68
N GLY A 186 11.20 1.10 -1.83
CA GLY A 186 10.15 2.10 -2.04
C GLY A 186 10.38 3.05 -3.23
N GLN A 187 11.59 3.08 -3.80
CA GLN A 187 11.91 3.85 -5.01
C GLN A 187 11.92 3.00 -6.29
N LEU A 188 11.69 1.69 -6.16
CA LEU A 188 11.57 0.84 -7.35
C LEU A 188 10.28 1.16 -8.10
N PRO A 189 10.31 1.09 -9.46
CA PRO A 189 9.09 1.24 -10.24
C PRO A 189 8.00 0.25 -9.80
N SER A 190 6.76 0.69 -9.77
CA SER A 190 5.60 -0.14 -9.37
C SER A 190 5.50 -1.43 -10.16
N ASP A 191 5.84 -1.41 -11.45
CA ASP A 191 5.85 -2.59 -12.33
C ASP A 191 6.72 -3.74 -11.84
N LEU A 192 7.76 -3.44 -11.04
CA LEU A 192 8.67 -4.46 -10.49
C LEU A 192 8.22 -5.02 -9.14
N VAL A 193 7.51 -4.23 -8.37
CA VAL A 193 7.17 -4.55 -6.97
C VAL A 193 5.68 -4.77 -6.74
N GLU A 194 4.83 -4.29 -7.64
CA GLU A 194 3.38 -4.44 -7.56
C GLU A 194 2.86 -5.29 -8.71
N ARG A 195 1.90 -6.18 -8.42
CA ARG A 195 1.23 -7.00 -9.42
C ARG A 195 -0.27 -6.97 -9.20
N ASP A 196 -1.00 -6.65 -10.25
CA ASP A 196 -2.46 -6.73 -10.24
C ASP A 196 -2.89 -8.20 -10.06
N ILE A 197 -3.69 -8.46 -9.04
CA ILE A 197 -4.29 -9.76 -8.74
C ILE A 197 -5.82 -9.70 -8.69
N SER A 198 -6.40 -8.59 -9.20
CA SER A 198 -7.84 -8.45 -9.37
C SER A 198 -8.36 -9.39 -10.46
N ASP A 199 -9.60 -9.86 -10.34
CA ASP A 199 -10.21 -10.80 -11.30
C ASP A 199 -10.32 -10.22 -12.72
N ASN A 200 -10.45 -8.89 -12.83
CA ASN A 200 -10.63 -8.18 -14.10
C ASN A 200 -9.38 -7.43 -14.55
N SER A 201 -8.22 -7.65 -13.91
CA SER A 201 -6.97 -6.94 -14.23
C SER A 201 -7.17 -5.43 -14.30
N LEU A 202 -7.78 -4.85 -13.25
CA LEU A 202 -8.26 -3.46 -13.21
C LEU A 202 -7.18 -2.41 -13.53
N TYR A 203 -5.93 -2.72 -13.23
CA TYR A 203 -4.79 -1.80 -13.43
C TYR A 203 -3.91 -2.20 -14.61
N THR A 204 -4.23 -3.31 -15.28
CA THR A 204 -3.49 -3.79 -16.45
C THR A 204 -4.16 -3.26 -17.70
N VAL A 205 -3.40 -2.55 -18.51
CA VAL A 205 -3.88 -2.07 -19.82
C VAL A 205 -3.78 -3.20 -20.83
N SER A 206 -4.79 -3.37 -21.68
CA SER A 206 -4.83 -4.43 -22.68
C SER A 206 -3.70 -4.26 -23.73
N ASP A 207 -3.24 -5.39 -24.29
CA ASP A 207 -2.20 -5.38 -25.32
C ASP A 207 -2.58 -4.46 -26.50
N THR A 208 -3.86 -4.38 -26.83
CA THR A 208 -4.36 -3.51 -27.91
C THR A 208 -4.14 -2.03 -27.58
N SER A 209 -4.42 -1.61 -26.35
CA SER A 209 -4.20 -0.23 -25.92
C SER A 209 -2.71 0.06 -25.75
N VAL A 210 -1.92 -0.90 -25.28
CA VAL A 210 -0.46 -0.78 -25.20
C VAL A 210 0.16 -0.58 -26.58
N ASP A 211 -0.24 -1.39 -27.57
CA ASP A 211 0.23 -1.26 -28.96
C ASP A 211 -0.17 0.11 -29.54
N TYR A 212 -1.41 0.55 -29.30
CA TYR A 212 -1.89 1.85 -29.74
C TYR A 212 -1.10 3.01 -29.13
N LEU A 213 -0.89 3.00 -27.79
CA LEU A 213 -0.19 4.07 -27.08
C LEU A 213 1.30 4.11 -27.39
N SER A 214 1.92 2.96 -27.63
CA SER A 214 3.33 2.89 -28.04
C SER A 214 3.57 3.42 -29.46
N ALA A 215 2.53 3.41 -30.30
CA ALA A 215 2.58 3.95 -31.66
C ALA A 215 2.16 5.44 -31.75
N LEU A 216 1.90 6.10 -30.62
CA LEU A 216 1.57 7.54 -30.58
C LEU A 216 2.74 8.38 -31.08
N GLU A 217 2.44 9.27 -32.04
CA GLU A 217 3.40 10.22 -32.60
C GLU A 217 3.21 11.64 -32.07
N ARG A 218 2.09 11.91 -31.37
CA ARG A 218 1.69 13.23 -30.88
C ARG A 218 1.74 13.28 -29.36
N ASP A 219 2.15 14.42 -28.82
CA ASP A 219 2.19 14.63 -27.39
C ASP A 219 0.76 14.88 -26.85
N VAL A 220 0.37 14.09 -25.87
CA VAL A 220 -0.91 14.16 -25.17
C VAL A 220 -0.67 14.43 -23.70
N GLU A 221 -1.39 15.39 -23.16
CA GLU A 221 -1.33 15.76 -21.76
C GLU A 221 -2.60 15.26 -21.05
N LEU A 222 -2.40 14.55 -19.96
CA LEU A 222 -3.42 14.12 -19.02
C LEU A 222 -3.37 15.02 -17.80
N VAL A 223 -4.32 15.94 -17.67
CA VAL A 223 -4.41 16.85 -16.51
C VAL A 223 -5.53 16.39 -15.61
N VAL A 224 -5.19 15.99 -14.40
CA VAL A 224 -6.15 15.56 -13.39
C VAL A 224 -6.54 16.76 -12.52
N LEU A 225 -7.78 17.18 -12.57
CA LEU A 225 -8.30 18.29 -11.78
C LEU A 225 -8.77 17.78 -10.40
N ALA A 226 -7.82 17.30 -9.62
CA ALA A 226 -7.99 16.83 -8.25
C ALA A 226 -6.63 16.80 -7.54
N SER A 227 -6.64 16.80 -6.21
CA SER A 227 -5.43 16.50 -5.44
C SER A 227 -5.10 15.02 -5.55
N GLU A 228 -3.83 14.69 -5.81
CA GLU A 228 -3.36 13.31 -5.92
C GLU A 228 -3.63 12.52 -4.62
N ASP A 229 -3.38 13.14 -3.46
CA ASP A 229 -3.55 12.52 -2.14
C ASP A 229 -5.01 12.17 -1.79
N THR A 230 -5.99 12.90 -2.33
CA THR A 230 -7.41 12.68 -2.06
C THR A 230 -8.15 11.92 -3.17
N THR A 231 -7.50 11.70 -4.30
CA THR A 231 -8.04 10.93 -5.42
C THR A 231 -8.06 9.44 -5.05
N ASP A 232 -9.09 8.72 -5.52
CA ASP A 232 -9.16 7.26 -5.35
C ASP A 232 -7.90 6.61 -5.92
N GLN A 233 -7.20 5.83 -5.10
CA GLN A 233 -5.92 5.24 -5.47
C GLN A 233 -6.00 4.32 -6.69
N ARG A 234 -7.17 3.74 -6.99
CA ARG A 234 -7.37 2.96 -8.21
C ARG A 234 -7.20 3.82 -9.45
N ILE A 235 -7.77 5.04 -9.44
CA ILE A 235 -7.63 6.00 -10.52
C ILE A 235 -6.18 6.48 -10.62
N THR A 236 -5.58 6.87 -9.49
CA THR A 236 -4.20 7.37 -9.45
C THR A 236 -3.21 6.32 -9.96
N LYS A 237 -3.29 5.07 -9.46
CA LYS A 237 -2.42 3.96 -9.92
C LYS A 237 -2.61 3.66 -11.41
N PHE A 238 -3.87 3.61 -11.86
CA PHE A 238 -4.14 3.38 -13.28
C PHE A 238 -3.55 4.49 -14.16
N LEU A 239 -3.72 5.76 -13.78
CA LEU A 239 -3.22 6.91 -14.53
C LEU A 239 -1.69 6.91 -14.62
N HIS A 240 -0.98 6.59 -13.54
CA HIS A 240 0.47 6.47 -13.55
C HIS A 240 0.95 5.34 -14.48
N ASN A 241 0.34 4.15 -14.37
CA ASN A 241 0.66 3.02 -15.24
C ASN A 241 0.35 3.34 -16.71
N TYR A 242 -0.79 3.95 -16.97
CA TYR A 242 -1.21 4.32 -18.32
C TYR A 242 -0.29 5.37 -18.95
N ALA A 243 0.10 6.40 -18.20
CA ALA A 243 1.03 7.42 -18.68
C ALA A 243 2.44 6.88 -18.94
N ALA A 244 2.87 5.86 -18.19
CA ALA A 244 4.18 5.23 -18.37
C ALA A 244 4.29 4.40 -19.67
N LEU A 245 3.17 4.04 -20.33
CA LEU A 245 3.17 3.23 -21.54
C LEU A 245 3.69 3.95 -22.78
N SER A 246 3.73 5.28 -22.78
CA SER A 246 4.22 6.06 -23.93
C SER A 246 5.01 7.28 -23.47
N GLY A 247 6.14 7.53 -24.12
CA GLY A 247 6.91 8.77 -23.90
C GLY A 247 6.22 10.04 -24.38
N HIS A 248 5.10 9.90 -25.13
CA HIS A 248 4.26 11.00 -25.61
C HIS A 248 3.08 11.31 -24.68
N LEU A 249 2.92 10.56 -23.57
CA LEU A 249 1.93 10.82 -22.54
C LEU A 249 2.58 11.55 -21.36
N SER A 250 2.00 12.67 -20.95
CA SER A 250 2.39 13.38 -19.74
C SER A 250 1.22 13.42 -18.76
N LEU A 251 1.48 13.16 -17.48
CA LEU A 251 0.48 13.18 -16.40
C LEU A 251 0.81 14.31 -15.44
N SER A 252 -0.20 15.10 -15.09
CA SER A 252 -0.08 16.14 -14.07
C SER A 252 -1.35 16.22 -13.22
N PHE A 253 -1.18 16.44 -11.91
CA PHE A 253 -2.27 16.69 -10.98
C PHE A 253 -2.32 18.18 -10.66
N VAL A 254 -3.48 18.77 -10.74
CA VAL A 254 -3.73 20.19 -10.42
C VAL A 254 -4.87 20.23 -9.41
N ASP A 255 -4.55 20.58 -8.17
CA ASP A 255 -5.54 20.72 -7.12
C ASP A 255 -6.38 21.98 -7.34
N PRO A 256 -7.71 21.86 -7.57
CA PRO A 256 -8.58 23.02 -7.75
C PRO A 256 -8.75 23.87 -6.50
N VAL A 257 -8.41 23.35 -5.32
CA VAL A 257 -8.44 24.12 -4.06
C VAL A 257 -7.26 25.08 -4.01
N GLU A 258 -6.09 24.64 -4.47
CA GLU A 258 -4.89 25.49 -4.54
C GLU A 258 -4.89 26.39 -5.81
N HIS A 259 -5.43 25.87 -6.91
CA HIS A 259 -5.49 26.53 -8.21
C HIS A 259 -6.93 26.63 -8.77
N PRO A 260 -7.81 27.45 -8.20
CA PRO A 260 -9.21 27.54 -8.63
C PRO A 260 -9.40 28.00 -10.09
N SER A 261 -8.43 28.70 -10.65
CA SER A 261 -8.45 29.13 -12.06
C SER A 261 -8.36 27.98 -13.05
N ALA A 262 -7.82 26.83 -12.64
CA ALA A 262 -7.67 25.65 -13.49
C ALA A 262 -9.02 25.14 -14.01
N LEU A 263 -10.08 25.16 -13.20
CA LEU A 263 -11.42 24.74 -13.63
C LEU A 263 -11.94 25.57 -14.82
N THR A 264 -11.63 26.88 -14.82
CA THR A 264 -12.01 27.77 -15.92
C THR A 264 -11.09 27.64 -17.13
N GLU A 265 -9.79 27.43 -16.87
CA GLU A 265 -8.77 27.27 -17.91
C GLU A 265 -8.99 26.01 -18.75
N TYR A 266 -9.31 24.90 -18.08
CA TYR A 266 -9.56 23.60 -18.72
C TYR A 266 -11.04 23.37 -19.09
N GLU A 267 -11.92 24.33 -18.79
CA GLU A 267 -13.39 24.23 -19.01
C GLU A 267 -13.98 22.90 -18.48
N ALA A 268 -13.54 22.48 -17.30
CA ALA A 268 -13.89 21.20 -16.71
C ALA A 268 -14.16 21.33 -15.19
N ASP A 269 -14.92 20.38 -14.66
CA ASP A 269 -15.23 20.32 -13.24
C ASP A 269 -14.11 19.59 -12.45
N GLN A 270 -14.13 19.74 -11.13
CA GLN A 270 -13.27 18.95 -10.24
C GLN A 270 -13.55 17.45 -10.36
N ASN A 271 -12.57 16.62 -10.02
CA ASN A 271 -12.62 15.17 -10.13
C ASN A 271 -12.81 14.70 -11.58
N THR A 272 -12.05 15.28 -12.49
CA THR A 272 -12.03 14.93 -13.91
C THR A 272 -10.60 14.76 -14.41
N VAL A 273 -10.42 13.97 -15.45
CA VAL A 273 -9.19 13.89 -16.24
C VAL A 273 -9.44 14.65 -17.55
N VAL A 274 -8.65 15.69 -17.78
CA VAL A 274 -8.67 16.42 -19.04
C VAL A 274 -7.56 15.86 -19.93
N VAL A 275 -7.96 15.27 -21.05
CA VAL A 275 -7.04 14.76 -22.08
C VAL A 275 -6.95 15.80 -23.17
N ARG A 276 -5.76 16.32 -23.44
CA ARG A 276 -5.55 17.34 -24.48
C ARG A 276 -4.33 17.05 -25.36
N CYS A 277 -4.42 17.44 -26.61
CA CYS A 277 -3.33 17.39 -27.57
C CYS A 277 -3.10 18.80 -28.12
N ALA A 278 -1.89 19.34 -27.93
CA ALA A 278 -1.55 20.69 -28.39
C ALA A 278 -1.54 20.81 -29.92
N ASP A 279 -1.13 19.75 -30.62
CA ASP A 279 -1.03 19.73 -32.10
C ASP A 279 -2.38 19.84 -32.78
N THR A 280 -3.41 19.23 -32.24
CA THR A 280 -4.77 19.25 -32.80
C THR A 280 -5.65 20.34 -32.20
N GLY A 281 -5.22 20.92 -31.06
CA GLY A 281 -6.00 21.88 -30.29
C GLY A 281 -7.27 21.29 -29.66
N ARG A 282 -7.41 19.96 -29.62
CA ARG A 282 -8.58 19.27 -29.07
C ARG A 282 -8.35 18.88 -27.63
N GLN A 283 -9.45 18.88 -26.88
CA GLN A 283 -9.51 18.32 -25.54
C GLN A 283 -10.75 17.47 -25.35
N ARG A 284 -10.66 16.52 -24.43
CA ARG A 284 -11.80 15.73 -23.94
C ARG A 284 -11.71 15.59 -22.42
N VAL A 285 -12.84 15.78 -21.77
CA VAL A 285 -12.99 15.66 -20.33
C VAL A 285 -13.57 14.29 -19.99
N VAL A 286 -12.95 13.59 -19.06
CA VAL A 286 -13.35 12.29 -18.54
C VAL A 286 -13.62 12.42 -17.05
N PRO A 287 -14.88 12.46 -16.60
CA PRO A 287 -15.23 12.51 -15.18
C PRO A 287 -14.81 11.21 -14.45
N PHE A 288 -14.46 11.32 -13.19
CA PHE A 288 -14.18 10.12 -12.37
C PHE A 288 -15.38 9.20 -12.24
N SER A 289 -16.61 9.73 -12.35
CA SER A 289 -17.85 8.93 -12.36
C SER A 289 -17.96 8.01 -13.55
N ASP A 290 -17.29 8.30 -14.67
CA ASP A 290 -17.28 7.47 -15.87
C ASP A 290 -16.17 6.41 -15.79
N ILE A 291 -15.15 6.66 -14.97
CA ILE A 291 -14.07 5.71 -14.66
C ILE A 291 -14.52 4.71 -13.59
N LEU A 292 -15.10 5.21 -12.49
CA LEU A 292 -15.62 4.43 -11.38
C LEU A 292 -17.16 4.53 -11.40
N VAL A 293 -17.81 3.56 -12.04
CA VAL A 293 -19.26 3.53 -12.15
C VAL A 293 -19.88 3.01 -10.87
N ALA A 294 -20.65 3.86 -10.19
CA ALA A 294 -21.30 3.50 -8.92
C ALA A 294 -22.46 2.51 -9.16
N ASP A 295 -22.53 1.47 -8.34
CA ASP A 295 -23.67 0.56 -8.28
C ASP A 295 -24.79 1.18 -7.43
N LEU A 296 -25.66 1.92 -8.09
CA LEU A 296 -26.84 2.54 -7.45
C LEU A 296 -27.81 1.51 -6.88
N MET A 297 -27.88 0.29 -7.43
CA MET A 297 -28.77 -0.75 -6.95
C MET A 297 -28.32 -1.26 -5.57
N SER A 298 -27.02 -1.45 -5.37
CA SER A 298 -26.45 -1.80 -4.07
C SER A 298 -26.69 -0.70 -3.03
N TYR A 299 -26.56 0.57 -3.43
CA TYR A 299 -26.84 1.69 -2.55
C TYR A 299 -28.30 1.71 -2.08
N TYR A 300 -29.27 1.53 -2.99
CA TYR A 300 -30.68 1.53 -2.64
C TYR A 300 -31.12 0.27 -1.88
N THR A 301 -30.43 -0.86 -2.08
CA THR A 301 -30.81 -2.14 -1.47
C THR A 301 -30.15 -2.35 -0.09
N TYR A 302 -28.88 -1.98 0.04
CA TYR A 302 -28.07 -2.30 1.22
C TYR A 302 -27.52 -1.05 1.96
N GLY A 303 -27.71 0.15 1.41
CA GLY A 303 -27.21 1.39 1.99
C GLY A 303 -25.69 1.57 1.89
N THR A 304 -25.01 0.73 1.11
CA THR A 304 -23.56 0.75 0.90
C THR A 304 -23.21 1.20 -0.51
N TYR A 305 -22.27 2.14 -0.62
CA TYR A 305 -21.71 2.52 -1.91
C TYR A 305 -20.74 1.43 -2.38
N THR A 306 -21.07 0.78 -3.48
CA THR A 306 -20.18 -0.14 -4.20
C THR A 306 -20.06 0.36 -5.65
N TYR A 307 -18.99 -0.07 -6.33
CA TYR A 307 -18.77 0.24 -7.72
C TYR A 307 -19.05 -1.01 -8.55
N SER A 308 -19.80 -0.85 -9.65
CA SER A 308 -20.15 -1.94 -10.57
C SER A 308 -19.07 -2.18 -11.62
N GLU A 309 -18.31 -1.13 -11.98
CA GLU A 309 -17.38 -1.17 -13.09
C GLU A 309 -16.24 -0.15 -12.87
N PHE A 310 -15.04 -0.51 -13.35
CA PHE A 310 -13.89 0.38 -13.47
C PHE A 310 -13.46 0.41 -14.94
N ASP A 311 -13.83 1.48 -15.66
CA ASP A 311 -13.62 1.63 -17.11
C ASP A 311 -12.60 2.73 -17.44
N ALA A 312 -11.48 2.77 -16.70
CA ALA A 312 -10.45 3.77 -16.94
C ALA A 312 -9.80 3.62 -18.32
N GLU A 313 -9.51 2.38 -18.74
CA GLU A 313 -8.88 2.10 -20.03
C GLU A 313 -9.75 2.54 -21.20
N GLY A 314 -11.03 2.13 -21.23
CA GLY A 314 -11.94 2.47 -22.30
C GLY A 314 -12.15 3.97 -22.46
N GLN A 315 -12.37 4.67 -21.33
CA GLN A 315 -12.58 6.12 -21.32
C GLN A 315 -11.34 6.89 -21.76
N LEU A 316 -10.16 6.56 -21.19
CA LEU A 316 -8.94 7.28 -21.51
C LEU A 316 -8.42 6.98 -22.91
N THR A 317 -8.42 5.73 -23.35
CA THR A 317 -7.96 5.37 -24.70
C THR A 317 -8.87 5.99 -25.76
N SER A 318 -10.20 6.01 -25.54
CA SER A 318 -11.14 6.72 -26.42
C SER A 318 -10.91 8.23 -26.42
N ALA A 319 -10.53 8.81 -25.28
CA ALA A 319 -10.22 10.23 -25.20
C ALA A 319 -8.92 10.57 -25.93
N VAL A 320 -7.88 9.75 -25.78
CA VAL A 320 -6.60 9.90 -26.50
C VAL A 320 -6.81 9.76 -28.00
N ASP A 321 -7.56 8.76 -28.45
CA ASP A 321 -7.90 8.59 -29.88
C ASP A 321 -8.64 9.81 -30.44
N TYR A 322 -9.61 10.33 -29.71
CA TYR A 322 -10.36 11.52 -30.11
C TYR A 322 -9.45 12.76 -30.27
N VAL A 323 -8.52 13.00 -29.35
CA VAL A 323 -7.67 14.20 -29.38
C VAL A 323 -6.52 14.09 -30.39
N THR A 324 -6.09 12.87 -30.72
CA THR A 324 -4.98 12.63 -31.67
C THR A 324 -5.43 12.36 -33.11
N SER A 325 -6.69 11.97 -33.30
CA SER A 325 -7.23 11.62 -34.63
C SER A 325 -7.38 12.85 -35.54
N ASP A 326 -6.99 12.74 -36.82
CA ASP A 326 -7.16 13.81 -37.80
C ASP A 326 -8.61 13.88 -38.32
N ASN A 327 -9.34 12.78 -38.25
CA ASN A 327 -10.71 12.67 -38.70
C ASN A 327 -11.68 12.73 -37.52
N SER A 328 -12.48 13.82 -37.42
CA SER A 328 -13.61 13.85 -36.50
C SER A 328 -14.70 12.91 -37.05
N HIS A 329 -14.80 11.70 -36.53
CA HIS A 329 -16.00 10.87 -36.73
C HIS A 329 -17.16 11.52 -35.97
N ILE A 330 -17.91 12.37 -36.63
CA ILE A 330 -19.20 12.86 -36.13
C ILE A 330 -20.19 11.69 -36.28
N LEU A 331 -20.47 11.02 -35.19
CA LEU A 331 -21.64 10.12 -35.12
C LEU A 331 -22.88 11.02 -35.06
N TYR A 332 -23.70 10.96 -36.12
CA TYR A 332 -25.02 11.58 -36.19
C TYR A 332 -26.06 10.73 -35.44
#